data_cadef6e380d51fe75823b22d649236cb
#
_entry.id   cadef6e380d51fe75823b22d649236cb
#
_cell.length_a   1.000
_cell.length_b   1.000
_cell.length_c   1.000
_cell.angle_alpha   90.00
_cell.angle_beta   90.00
_cell.angle_gamma   90.00
#
_symmetry.space_group_name_H-M   'P 1'
#
loop_
_entity.id
_entity.type
_entity.pdbx_description
1 polymer ?
#
loop_
_entity_poly.entity_id
_entity_poly.type
_entity_poly.pdbx_seq_one_letter_code
_entity_poly.pdbx_strand_id
1 'polypeptide(L)'
;MTATLRMPTVADAGVIAAIMRECFTATFGHLYDPVDLASFLDGLTLERWQAEIADPAFAFLLAEEQEGRAVGFAKMGPHSLPVTPAGPMIELRQLYVLGSQQGTGLARRMMDRVIATARDRGAQELFLSVYVDNHRARRFYERYGFEEIGTYAFMVGKHADEDHLMRLVL
;
A
#
# COMPACT_ATOMS: atom_id res chain seq x y z
N MET A 1 -14.11 18.43 4.05
CA MET A 1 -14.11 17.77 5.38
C MET A 1 -12.94 16.79 5.45
N THR A 2 -12.33 16.70 6.60
CA THR A 2 -11.07 15.95 6.73
C THR A 2 -11.37 14.50 7.13
N ALA A 3 -10.97 13.51 6.34
CA ALA A 3 -11.09 12.10 6.67
C ALA A 3 -10.40 11.78 8.01
N THR A 4 -10.97 10.89 8.81
CA THR A 4 -10.36 10.35 10.03
C THR A 4 -9.51 9.13 9.69
N LEU A 5 -8.49 8.86 10.50
CA LEU A 5 -7.61 7.72 10.36
C LEU A 5 -7.76 6.81 11.57
N ARG A 6 -8.04 5.52 11.34
CA ARG A 6 -8.15 4.52 12.39
C ARG A 6 -7.53 3.17 11.99
N MET A 7 -7.34 2.32 12.96
CA MET A 7 -7.03 0.91 12.69
C MET A 7 -8.33 0.20 12.25
N PRO A 8 -8.30 -0.61 11.19
CA PRO A 8 -9.44 -1.44 10.82
C PRO A 8 -9.60 -2.64 11.75
N THR A 9 -10.78 -3.20 11.74
CA THR A 9 -11.12 -4.50 12.31
C THR A 9 -11.33 -5.53 11.20
N VAL A 10 -11.46 -6.79 11.55
CA VAL A 10 -11.75 -7.87 10.57
C VAL A 10 -13.04 -7.60 9.79
N ALA A 11 -14.00 -6.89 10.38
CA ALA A 11 -15.24 -6.50 9.70
C ALA A 11 -15.01 -5.52 8.54
N ASP A 12 -13.90 -4.79 8.53
CA ASP A 12 -13.56 -3.82 7.47
C ASP A 12 -12.90 -4.49 6.24
N ALA A 13 -12.62 -5.79 6.30
CA ALA A 13 -11.90 -6.49 5.21
C ALA A 13 -12.55 -6.34 3.85
N GLY A 14 -13.87 -6.37 3.78
CA GLY A 14 -14.62 -6.21 2.52
C GLY A 14 -14.45 -4.82 1.90
N VAL A 15 -14.48 -3.77 2.72
CA VAL A 15 -14.30 -2.40 2.22
C VAL A 15 -12.86 -2.13 1.80
N ILE A 16 -11.88 -2.68 2.52
CA ILE A 16 -10.47 -2.61 2.13
C ILE A 16 -10.23 -3.32 0.79
N ALA A 17 -10.79 -4.52 0.62
CA ALA A 17 -10.71 -5.26 -0.64
C ALA A 17 -11.33 -4.48 -1.81
N ALA A 18 -12.46 -3.80 -1.58
CA ALA A 18 -13.11 -2.97 -2.60
C ALA A 18 -12.24 -1.76 -3.00
N ILE A 19 -11.64 -1.05 -2.04
CA ILE A 19 -10.73 0.07 -2.32
C ILE A 19 -9.50 -0.42 -3.09
N MET A 20 -8.92 -1.56 -2.68
CA MET A 20 -7.80 -2.17 -3.40
C MET A 20 -8.15 -2.41 -4.86
N ARG A 21 -9.27 -3.08 -5.13
CA ARG A 21 -9.73 -3.41 -6.47
C ARG A 21 -9.96 -2.14 -7.32
N GLU A 22 -10.65 -1.15 -6.77
CA GLU A 22 -10.93 0.11 -7.46
C GLU A 22 -9.63 0.86 -7.80
N CYS A 23 -8.79 1.10 -6.81
CA CYS A 23 -7.55 1.87 -6.99
C CYS A 23 -6.55 1.17 -7.91
N PHE A 24 -6.38 -0.15 -7.75
CA PHE A 24 -5.47 -0.93 -8.59
C PHE A 24 -5.93 -0.94 -10.05
N THR A 25 -7.22 -1.19 -10.29
CA THR A 25 -7.79 -1.19 -11.63
C THR A 25 -7.70 0.19 -12.29
N ALA A 26 -8.02 1.25 -11.54
CA ALA A 26 -7.94 2.62 -12.06
C ALA A 26 -6.51 3.05 -12.45
N THR A 27 -5.52 2.59 -11.68
CA THR A 27 -4.11 2.99 -11.88
C THR A 27 -3.40 2.10 -12.90
N PHE A 28 -3.62 0.79 -12.85
CA PHE A 28 -2.82 -0.21 -13.57
C PHE A 28 -3.62 -1.07 -14.55
N GLY A 29 -4.96 -1.03 -14.50
CA GLY A 29 -5.81 -1.95 -15.26
C GLY A 29 -5.55 -1.93 -16.78
N HIS A 30 -5.14 -0.79 -17.33
CA HIS A 30 -4.80 -0.63 -18.74
C HIS A 30 -3.51 -1.36 -19.17
N LEU A 31 -2.68 -1.79 -18.21
CA LEU A 31 -1.42 -2.50 -18.48
C LEU A 31 -1.62 -3.99 -18.71
N TYR A 32 -2.74 -4.56 -18.25
CA TYR A 32 -2.91 -6.00 -18.16
C TYR A 32 -4.00 -6.52 -19.08
N ASP A 33 -3.82 -7.78 -19.51
CA ASP A 33 -4.93 -8.55 -20.05
C ASP A 33 -6.05 -8.65 -19.01
N PRO A 34 -7.34 -8.46 -19.39
CA PRO A 34 -8.45 -8.51 -18.44
C PRO A 34 -8.55 -9.80 -17.63
N VAL A 35 -8.14 -10.94 -18.22
CA VAL A 35 -8.15 -12.25 -17.53
C VAL A 35 -7.06 -12.30 -16.46
N ASP A 36 -5.85 -11.83 -16.78
CA ASP A 36 -4.73 -11.77 -15.84
C ASP A 36 -5.03 -10.81 -14.69
N LEU A 37 -5.62 -9.64 -14.98
CA LEU A 37 -6.06 -8.68 -13.97
C LEU A 37 -7.12 -9.27 -13.04
N ALA A 38 -8.15 -9.91 -13.59
CA ALA A 38 -9.20 -10.54 -12.81
C ALA A 38 -8.63 -11.65 -11.91
N SER A 39 -7.78 -12.51 -12.45
CA SER A 39 -7.13 -13.59 -11.69
C SER A 39 -6.28 -13.05 -10.54
N PHE A 40 -5.52 -12.00 -10.78
CA PHE A 40 -4.71 -11.36 -9.74
C PHE A 40 -5.59 -10.80 -8.61
N LEU A 41 -6.64 -10.04 -8.95
CA LEU A 41 -7.54 -9.42 -7.96
C LEU A 41 -8.37 -10.46 -7.21
N ASP A 42 -8.80 -11.54 -7.87
CA ASP A 42 -9.56 -12.62 -7.25
C ASP A 42 -8.70 -13.48 -6.31
N GLY A 43 -7.38 -13.50 -6.52
CA GLY A 43 -6.42 -14.11 -5.59
C GLY A 43 -6.28 -13.35 -4.26
N LEU A 44 -6.74 -12.10 -4.19
CA LEU A 44 -6.84 -11.30 -2.96
C LEU A 44 -8.18 -11.55 -2.28
N THR A 45 -8.38 -12.77 -1.75
CA THR A 45 -9.66 -13.19 -1.19
C THR A 45 -10.03 -12.46 0.10
N LEU A 46 -11.32 -12.45 0.44
CA LEU A 46 -11.82 -11.85 1.69
C LEU A 46 -11.15 -12.49 2.92
N GLU A 47 -11.03 -13.81 2.91
CA GLU A 47 -10.39 -14.58 3.99
C GLU A 47 -8.93 -14.17 4.18
N ARG A 48 -8.22 -13.91 3.10
CA ARG A 48 -6.84 -13.41 3.16
C ARG A 48 -6.77 -12.02 3.82
N TRP A 49 -7.64 -11.09 3.43
CA TRP A 49 -7.71 -9.78 4.08
C TRP A 49 -8.04 -9.89 5.56
N GLN A 50 -9.01 -10.73 5.92
CA GLN A 50 -9.39 -10.96 7.32
C GLN A 50 -8.22 -11.53 8.13
N ALA A 51 -7.52 -12.53 7.59
CA ALA A 51 -6.36 -13.14 8.24
C ALA A 51 -5.22 -12.13 8.47
N GLU A 52 -4.90 -11.32 7.45
CA GLU A 52 -3.84 -10.31 7.56
C GLU A 52 -4.20 -9.17 8.53
N ILE A 53 -5.47 -8.75 8.59
CA ILE A 53 -5.94 -7.74 9.56
C ILE A 53 -5.85 -8.28 11.00
N ALA A 54 -6.10 -9.57 11.21
CA ALA A 54 -6.03 -10.22 12.50
C ALA A 54 -4.60 -10.56 12.95
N ASP A 55 -3.65 -10.61 12.02
CA ASP A 55 -2.26 -10.98 12.29
C ASP A 55 -1.47 -9.77 12.83
N PRO A 56 -0.91 -9.83 14.05
CA PRO A 56 -0.12 -8.75 14.63
C PRO A 56 1.17 -8.42 13.85
N ALA A 57 1.63 -9.30 12.95
CA ALA A 57 2.75 -9.02 12.06
C ALA A 57 2.44 -7.92 11.04
N PHE A 58 1.16 -7.69 10.75
CA PHE A 58 0.69 -6.62 9.88
C PHE A 58 0.24 -5.38 10.66
N ALA A 59 0.25 -4.25 10.01
CA ALA A 59 -0.36 -3.02 10.49
C ALA A 59 -1.18 -2.38 9.37
N PHE A 60 -2.41 -2.05 9.68
CA PHE A 60 -3.32 -1.40 8.74
C PHE A 60 -3.75 -0.03 9.22
N LEU A 61 -4.02 0.84 8.28
CA LEU A 61 -4.63 2.14 8.50
C LEU A 61 -5.81 2.30 7.56
N LEU A 62 -6.97 2.67 8.07
CA LEU A 62 -8.17 2.96 7.29
C LEU A 62 -8.49 4.45 7.39
N ALA A 63 -8.75 5.07 6.26
CA ALA A 63 -9.19 6.45 6.16
C ALA A 63 -10.70 6.50 5.87
N GLU A 64 -11.44 7.23 6.70
CA GLU A 64 -12.89 7.37 6.60
C GLU A 64 -13.31 8.83 6.57
N GLU A 65 -14.23 9.16 5.68
CA GLU A 65 -14.95 10.42 5.70
C GLU A 65 -16.04 10.43 6.79
N GLN A 66 -16.71 11.55 6.93
CA GLN A 66 -17.95 11.62 7.72
C GLN A 66 -18.93 10.57 7.20
N GLU A 67 -19.76 10.04 8.10
CA GLU A 67 -20.71 8.95 7.85
C GLU A 67 -20.05 7.56 7.68
N GLY A 68 -18.74 7.42 7.95
CA GLY A 68 -18.05 6.13 7.96
C GLY A 68 -17.73 5.57 6.57
N ARG A 69 -17.76 6.40 5.52
CA ARG A 69 -17.36 5.96 4.18
C ARG A 69 -15.83 5.84 4.11
N ALA A 70 -15.34 4.65 3.90
CA ALA A 70 -13.92 4.42 3.70
C ALA A 70 -13.44 4.97 2.34
N VAL A 71 -12.31 5.67 2.34
CA VAL A 71 -11.79 6.40 1.17
C VAL A 71 -10.30 6.14 0.90
N GLY A 72 -9.66 5.32 1.70
CA GLY A 72 -8.28 4.92 1.52
C GLY A 72 -7.82 3.96 2.60
N PHE A 73 -6.73 3.24 2.32
CA PHE A 73 -6.08 2.39 3.31
C PHE A 73 -4.57 2.31 3.07
N ALA A 74 -3.84 1.98 4.13
CA ALA A 74 -2.46 1.56 4.05
C ALA A 74 -2.28 0.20 4.73
N LYS A 75 -1.36 -0.61 4.22
CA LYS A 75 -0.98 -1.91 4.75
C LYS A 75 0.53 -2.01 4.84
N MET A 76 1.01 -2.28 6.04
CA MET A 76 2.40 -2.63 6.32
C MET A 76 2.48 -4.07 6.80
N GLY A 77 3.62 -4.70 6.59
CA GLY A 77 3.81 -6.08 7.05
C GLY A 77 5.26 -6.54 6.95
N PRO A 78 5.51 -7.83 7.22
CA PRO A 78 6.80 -8.45 7.00
C PRO A 78 7.26 -8.25 5.56
N HIS A 79 8.57 -8.17 5.35
CA HIS A 79 9.10 -7.96 4.01
C HIS A 79 8.82 -9.16 3.08
N SER A 80 8.44 -8.85 1.86
CA SER A 80 8.29 -9.80 0.74
C SER A 80 9.16 -9.42 -0.45
N LEU A 81 9.72 -8.21 -0.42
CA LEU A 81 10.58 -7.69 -1.48
C LEU A 81 11.99 -8.30 -1.40
N PRO A 82 12.69 -8.45 -2.54
CA PRO A 82 14.05 -8.99 -2.59
C PRO A 82 15.09 -7.95 -2.13
N VAL A 83 15.01 -7.56 -0.86
CA VAL A 83 15.90 -6.58 -0.23
C VAL A 83 16.70 -7.22 0.90
N THR A 84 17.87 -6.67 1.20
CA THR A 84 18.68 -7.05 2.35
C THR A 84 18.71 -5.89 3.32
N PRO A 85 17.88 -5.91 4.38
CA PRO A 85 17.85 -4.84 5.36
C PRO A 85 19.12 -4.83 6.22
N ALA A 86 19.52 -3.64 6.67
CA ALA A 86 20.64 -3.48 7.59
C ALA A 86 20.22 -3.68 9.06
N GLY A 87 18.94 -3.60 9.37
CA GLY A 87 18.38 -3.73 10.71
C GLY A 87 16.90 -4.10 10.69
N PRO A 88 16.19 -3.93 11.82
CA PRO A 88 14.76 -4.16 11.88
C PRO A 88 14.03 -3.33 10.82
N MET A 89 13.16 -3.98 10.05
CA MET A 89 12.47 -3.34 8.93
C MET A 89 10.99 -3.71 8.88
N ILE A 90 10.23 -2.87 8.21
CA ILE A 90 8.85 -3.15 7.80
C ILE A 90 8.66 -2.75 6.34
N GLU A 91 7.76 -3.41 5.65
CA GLU A 91 7.40 -3.09 4.27
C GLU A 91 6.06 -2.35 4.23
N LEU A 92 6.02 -1.19 3.56
CA LEU A 92 4.77 -0.58 3.12
C LEU A 92 4.30 -1.30 1.87
N ARG A 93 3.34 -2.19 2.02
CA ARG A 93 2.84 -3.04 0.92
C ARG A 93 1.82 -2.32 0.05
N GLN A 94 1.01 -1.48 0.64
CA GLN A 94 -0.06 -0.77 -0.08
C GLN A 94 -0.34 0.57 0.60
N LEU A 95 -0.55 1.58 -0.23
CA LEU A 95 -1.06 2.90 0.15
C LEU A 95 -1.99 3.37 -0.96
N TYR A 96 -3.28 3.23 -0.74
CA TYR A 96 -4.30 3.57 -1.72
C TYR A 96 -5.27 4.61 -1.18
N VAL A 97 -5.60 5.55 -2.05
CA VAL A 97 -6.57 6.62 -1.79
C VAL A 97 -7.48 6.72 -3.00
N LEU A 98 -8.80 6.69 -2.79
CA LEU A 98 -9.78 6.83 -3.87
C LEU A 98 -9.56 8.12 -4.67
N GLY A 99 -9.90 8.09 -5.95
CA GLY A 99 -9.74 9.23 -6.85
C GLY A 99 -10.39 10.52 -6.34
N SER A 100 -11.53 10.41 -5.66
CA SER A 100 -12.24 11.54 -5.05
C SER A 100 -11.44 12.27 -3.95
N GLN A 101 -10.45 11.61 -3.37
CA GLN A 101 -9.60 12.16 -2.30
C GLN A 101 -8.21 12.57 -2.77
N GLN A 102 -7.92 12.44 -4.05
CA GLN A 102 -6.65 12.85 -4.60
C GLN A 102 -6.50 14.38 -4.54
N GLY A 103 -5.33 14.87 -4.14
CA GLY A 103 -5.08 16.31 -3.98
C GLY A 103 -5.58 16.92 -2.68
N THR A 104 -6.30 16.17 -1.83
CA THR A 104 -6.82 16.67 -0.54
C THR A 104 -5.78 16.66 0.59
N GLY A 105 -4.60 16.10 0.36
CA GLY A 105 -3.58 15.90 1.39
C GLY A 105 -3.77 14.60 2.21
N LEU A 106 -4.80 13.79 1.91
CA LEU A 106 -5.06 12.54 2.65
C LEU A 106 -3.88 11.57 2.58
N ALA A 107 -3.32 11.32 1.39
CA ALA A 107 -2.17 10.43 1.23
C ALA A 107 -0.97 10.86 2.09
N ARG A 108 -0.72 12.17 2.22
CA ARG A 108 0.32 12.71 3.10
C ARG A 108 0.05 12.38 4.57
N ARG A 109 -1.15 12.64 5.05
CA ARG A 109 -1.53 12.31 6.43
C ARG A 109 -1.42 10.82 6.73
N MET A 110 -1.81 9.98 5.76
CA MET A 110 -1.67 8.54 5.87
C MET A 110 -0.19 8.13 5.93
N MET A 111 0.67 8.71 5.08
CA MET A 111 2.10 8.41 5.08
C MET A 111 2.79 8.87 6.36
N ASP A 112 2.44 10.03 6.91
CA ASP A 112 2.93 10.50 8.21
C ASP A 112 2.60 9.47 9.31
N ARG A 113 1.38 8.90 9.29
CA ARG A 113 0.95 7.85 10.24
C ARG A 113 1.67 6.52 9.99
N VAL A 114 1.89 6.14 8.73
CA VAL A 114 2.68 4.94 8.36
C VAL A 114 4.07 5.02 8.95
N ILE A 115 4.78 6.13 8.77
CA ILE A 115 6.12 6.34 9.30
C ILE A 115 6.13 6.30 10.84
N ALA A 116 5.17 6.96 11.49
CA ALA A 116 5.03 6.90 12.94
C ALA A 116 4.80 5.46 13.43
N THR A 117 3.90 4.71 12.80
CA THR A 117 3.63 3.31 13.14
C THR A 117 4.85 2.42 12.93
N ALA A 118 5.62 2.62 11.86
CA ALA A 118 6.84 1.88 11.60
C ALA A 118 7.88 2.10 12.73
N ARG A 119 8.07 3.34 13.15
CA ARG A 119 8.94 3.69 14.29
C ARG A 119 8.46 3.09 15.62
N ASP A 120 7.17 3.18 15.90
CA ASP A 120 6.56 2.62 17.12
C ASP A 120 6.71 1.09 17.19
N ARG A 121 6.79 0.42 16.03
CA ARG A 121 7.10 -1.01 15.91
C ARG A 121 8.59 -1.33 15.99
N GLY A 122 9.46 -0.34 16.16
CA GLY A 122 10.89 -0.53 16.28
C GLY A 122 11.62 -0.73 14.94
N ALA A 123 10.96 -0.47 13.82
CA ALA A 123 11.62 -0.52 12.52
C ALA A 123 12.64 0.62 12.38
N GLN A 124 13.79 0.30 11.80
CA GLN A 124 14.83 1.25 11.43
C GLN A 124 14.83 1.57 9.95
N GLU A 125 14.16 0.72 9.16
CA GLU A 125 14.05 0.88 7.72
C GLU A 125 12.60 0.58 7.28
N LEU A 126 12.11 1.38 6.34
CA LEU A 126 10.82 1.19 5.67
C LEU A 126 11.08 1.00 4.18
N PHE A 127 10.62 -0.13 3.64
CA PHE A 127 10.76 -0.46 2.22
C PHE A 127 9.42 -0.43 1.51
N LEU A 128 9.45 -0.13 0.23
CA LEU A 128 8.31 -0.25 -0.67
C LEU A 128 8.78 -0.53 -2.10
N SER A 129 7.86 -0.93 -2.95
CA SER A 129 8.05 -0.92 -4.38
C SER A 129 7.06 0.01 -5.07
N VAL A 130 7.47 0.57 -6.20
CA VAL A 130 6.63 1.45 -7.01
C VAL A 130 6.89 1.18 -8.50
N TYR A 131 5.81 1.06 -9.28
CA TYR A 131 5.90 0.86 -10.72
C TYR A 131 6.74 1.97 -11.39
N VAL A 132 7.63 1.60 -12.29
CA VAL A 132 8.63 2.53 -12.90
C VAL A 132 8.00 3.76 -13.54
N ASP A 133 6.83 3.61 -14.17
CA ASP A 133 6.13 4.70 -14.84
C ASP A 133 5.14 5.44 -13.92
N ASN A 134 5.00 5.01 -12.66
CA ASN A 134 4.20 5.74 -11.68
C ASN A 134 5.01 6.91 -11.08
N HIS A 135 5.35 7.86 -11.93
CA HIS A 135 6.19 9.02 -11.57
C HIS A 135 5.58 9.88 -10.47
N ARG A 136 4.22 9.91 -10.38
CA ARG A 136 3.52 10.63 -9.31
C ARG A 136 3.79 10.02 -7.95
N ALA A 137 3.64 8.72 -7.82
CA ALA A 137 3.90 8.00 -6.57
C ALA A 137 5.40 8.06 -6.21
N ARG A 138 6.28 7.85 -7.19
CA ARG A 138 7.72 7.95 -6.98
C ARG A 138 8.12 9.31 -6.38
N ARG A 139 7.69 10.43 -7.00
CA ARG A 139 7.95 11.78 -6.45
C ARG A 139 7.33 12.00 -5.08
N PHE A 140 6.21 11.37 -4.79
CA PHE A 140 5.59 11.42 -3.46
C PHE A 140 6.52 10.78 -2.42
N TYR A 141 7.05 9.59 -2.67
CA TYR A 141 7.96 8.90 -1.76
C TYR A 141 9.33 9.58 -1.65
N GLU A 142 9.88 10.07 -2.75
CA GLU A 142 11.13 10.84 -2.76
C GLU A 142 11.07 12.08 -1.83
N ARG A 143 9.93 12.76 -1.77
CA ARG A 143 9.74 13.89 -0.84
C ARG A 143 9.77 13.49 0.64
N TYR A 144 9.55 12.23 0.96
CA TYR A 144 9.72 11.69 2.32
C TYR A 144 11.15 11.23 2.61
N GLY A 145 12.04 11.27 1.62
CA GLY A 145 13.42 10.82 1.75
C GLY A 145 13.64 9.35 1.36
N PHE A 146 12.66 8.71 0.71
CA PHE A 146 12.89 7.40 0.12
C PHE A 146 13.90 7.50 -1.01
N GLU A 147 14.85 6.57 -1.01
CA GLU A 147 15.88 6.42 -2.04
C GLU A 147 15.64 5.13 -2.83
N GLU A 148 15.85 5.18 -4.14
CA GLU A 148 15.84 3.99 -4.98
C GLU A 148 17.07 3.14 -4.70
N ILE A 149 16.85 1.84 -4.47
CA ILE A 149 17.92 0.88 -4.16
C ILE A 149 18.02 -0.28 -5.17
N GLY A 150 17.15 -0.34 -6.14
CA GLY A 150 17.11 -1.37 -7.18
C GLY A 150 15.77 -1.46 -7.86
N THR A 151 15.63 -2.51 -8.66
CA THR A 151 14.39 -2.84 -9.37
C THR A 151 14.07 -4.32 -9.21
N TYR A 152 12.81 -4.70 -9.44
CA TYR A 152 12.40 -6.10 -9.50
C TYR A 152 11.16 -6.25 -10.38
N ALA A 153 10.86 -7.49 -10.78
CA ALA A 153 9.68 -7.81 -11.56
C ALA A 153 8.48 -8.09 -10.65
N PHE A 154 7.44 -7.26 -10.75
CA PHE A 154 6.14 -7.49 -10.12
C PHE A 154 5.21 -8.21 -11.10
N MET A 155 4.68 -9.36 -10.70
CA MET A 155 3.88 -10.21 -11.57
C MET A 155 2.38 -9.99 -11.39
N VAL A 156 1.69 -9.77 -12.51
CA VAL A 156 0.22 -9.85 -12.60
C VAL A 156 -0.12 -10.87 -13.68
N GLY A 157 -0.53 -12.07 -13.26
CA GLY A 157 -0.66 -13.21 -14.16
C GLY A 157 0.67 -13.52 -14.85
N LYS A 158 0.69 -13.44 -16.17
CA LYS A 158 1.90 -13.65 -17.00
C LYS A 158 2.66 -12.35 -17.29
N HIS A 159 2.08 -11.19 -16.96
CA HIS A 159 2.69 -9.90 -17.20
C HIS A 159 3.65 -9.54 -16.06
N ALA A 160 4.86 -9.11 -16.42
CA ALA A 160 5.88 -8.63 -15.48
C ALA A 160 6.01 -7.12 -15.61
N ASP A 161 5.67 -6.40 -14.54
CA ASP A 161 5.97 -4.98 -14.42
C ASP A 161 7.36 -4.80 -13.83
N GLU A 162 8.06 -3.78 -14.26
CA GLU A 162 9.27 -3.33 -13.59
C GLU A 162 8.89 -2.34 -12.48
N ASP A 163 9.28 -2.67 -11.25
CA ASP A 163 9.11 -1.82 -10.09
C ASP A 163 10.46 -1.32 -9.56
N HIS A 164 10.52 -0.05 -9.14
CA HIS A 164 11.61 0.45 -8.32
C HIS A 164 11.45 -0.04 -6.88
N LEU A 165 12.53 -0.55 -6.29
CA LEU A 165 12.63 -0.80 -4.86
C LEU A 165 13.11 0.48 -4.19
N MET A 166 12.41 0.93 -3.16
CA MET A 166 12.74 2.16 -2.44
C MET A 166 12.88 1.90 -0.93
N ARG A 167 13.79 2.63 -0.30
CA ARG A 167 14.11 2.54 1.13
C ARG A 167 14.07 3.90 1.78
N LEU A 168 13.48 3.97 2.98
CA LEU A 168 13.58 5.09 3.91
C LEU A 168 14.27 4.61 5.19
N VAL A 169 15.32 5.29 5.61
CA VAL A 169 15.91 5.13 6.95
C VAL A 169 15.07 5.97 7.93
N LEU A 170 14.56 5.34 9.00
CA LEU A 170 13.59 5.91 9.94
C LEU A 170 14.25 6.66 11.10
#